data_e3c0d4bbcca0647aa1b96fa1a2cd24a1
#
_entry.id   e3c0d4bbcca0647aa1b96fa1a2cd24a1
#
_cell.length_a   1.000
_cell.length_b   1.000
_cell.length_c   1.000
_cell.angle_alpha   90.00
_cell.angle_beta   90.00
_cell.angle_gamma   90.00
#
_symmetry.space_group_name_H-M   'P 1'
#
loop_
_entity.id
_entity.type
_entity.pdbx_description
1 polymer ?
#
loop_
_entity_poly.entity_id
_entity_poly.type
_entity_poly.pdbx_seq_one_letter_code
_entity_poly.pdbx_strand_id
1 'polypeptide(L)'
;MKSIEEYYHRTINAKVNYNVKKFIELGIEPGNAVELGCGAGRDTIYLIRNGWNVLAIDRENVKPIIMTKLEEKELKQFKFLKQIFEDIELEKNNLVVANFSLPFCNKNNFKELWNTINDSILKDGYFVGNFFGENDEWKKTKEKMTFLTKKQVIELFKDFQIIEFDEIEKDNPTALGKMKHWHIFNVIAKKL
;
A
#
# COMPACT_ATOMS: atom_id res chain seq x y z
N MET A 1 12.68 -17.63 -5.25
CA MET A 1 11.55 -17.86 -6.17
C MET A 1 10.39 -18.60 -5.50
N LYS A 2 10.56 -19.81 -4.96
CA LYS A 2 9.44 -20.54 -4.29
C LYS A 2 8.66 -19.74 -3.25
N SER A 3 9.30 -18.88 -2.46
CA SER A 3 8.63 -18.08 -1.43
C SER A 3 7.75 -16.95 -1.98
N ILE A 4 8.07 -16.37 -3.13
CA ILE A 4 7.27 -15.31 -3.78
C ILE A 4 6.03 -15.91 -4.45
N GLU A 5 6.18 -16.99 -5.20
CA GLU A 5 5.04 -17.70 -5.80
C GLU A 5 4.08 -18.21 -4.73
N GLU A 6 4.59 -18.77 -3.64
CA GLU A 6 3.77 -19.21 -2.52
C GLU A 6 3.04 -18.03 -1.85
N TYR A 7 3.68 -16.88 -1.71
CA TYR A 7 3.05 -15.66 -1.21
C TYR A 7 1.86 -15.25 -2.09
N TYR A 8 2.03 -15.21 -3.41
CA TYR A 8 0.96 -14.84 -4.33
C TYR A 8 -0.19 -15.85 -4.31
N HIS A 9 0.11 -17.15 -4.29
CA HIS A 9 -0.91 -18.19 -4.16
C HIS A 9 -1.76 -18.03 -2.88
N ARG A 10 -1.13 -17.69 -1.77
CA ARG A 10 -1.82 -17.51 -0.49
C ARG A 10 -2.60 -16.20 -0.42
N THR A 11 -2.14 -15.16 -1.12
CA THR A 11 -2.72 -13.81 -0.99
C THR A 11 -3.73 -13.45 -2.07
N ILE A 12 -3.73 -14.16 -3.21
CA ILE A 12 -4.65 -13.88 -4.34
C ILE A 12 -6.14 -13.95 -3.97
N ASN A 13 -6.50 -14.80 -3.01
CA ASN A 13 -7.87 -14.95 -2.50
C ASN A 13 -8.03 -14.34 -1.09
N ALA A 14 -7.03 -13.60 -0.61
CA ALA A 14 -7.13 -12.94 0.67
C ALA A 14 -8.18 -11.82 0.63
N LYS A 15 -8.79 -11.55 1.77
CA LYS A 15 -9.71 -10.41 1.91
C LYS A 15 -8.97 -9.11 1.64
N VAL A 16 -9.67 -8.11 1.10
CA VAL A 16 -9.18 -6.73 0.97
C VAL A 16 -8.57 -6.24 2.29
N ASN A 17 -7.56 -5.40 2.20
CA ASN A 17 -6.96 -4.79 3.37
C ASN A 17 -8.00 -3.93 4.11
N TYR A 18 -7.95 -4.01 5.44
CA TYR A 18 -8.87 -3.30 6.32
C TYR A 18 -8.91 -1.78 6.03
N ASN A 19 -7.74 -1.16 5.80
CA ASN A 19 -7.65 0.27 5.51
C ASN A 19 -8.38 0.64 4.20
N VAL A 20 -8.21 -0.17 3.14
CA VAL A 20 -8.89 0.07 1.86
C VAL A 20 -10.39 -0.10 2.01
N LYS A 21 -10.83 -1.13 2.74
CA LYS A 21 -12.25 -1.32 3.02
C LYS A 21 -12.84 -0.13 3.75
N LYS A 22 -12.20 0.33 4.82
CA LYS A 22 -12.64 1.53 5.57
C LYS A 22 -12.66 2.78 4.69
N PHE A 23 -11.63 2.98 3.86
CA PHE A 23 -11.61 4.11 2.94
C PHE A 23 -12.81 4.11 1.98
N ILE A 24 -13.16 2.98 1.39
CA ILE A 24 -14.31 2.86 0.49
C ILE A 24 -15.63 3.14 1.24
N GLU A 25 -15.73 2.75 2.51
CA GLU A 25 -16.89 3.02 3.38
C GLU A 25 -17.09 4.51 3.68
N LEU A 26 -16.08 5.38 3.42
CA LEU A 26 -16.24 6.83 3.50
C LEU A 26 -17.12 7.41 2.37
N GLY A 27 -17.43 6.64 1.34
CA GLY A 27 -18.29 7.07 0.22
C GLY A 27 -17.66 8.13 -0.67
N ILE A 28 -16.33 8.14 -0.79
CA ILE A 28 -15.60 9.09 -1.65
C ILE A 28 -15.82 8.72 -3.12
N GLU A 29 -16.15 9.73 -3.94
CA GLU A 29 -16.29 9.55 -5.39
C GLU A 29 -15.02 8.98 -6.02
N PRO A 30 -15.14 7.89 -6.81
CA PRO A 30 -13.99 7.25 -7.43
C PRO A 30 -13.29 8.15 -8.46
N GLY A 31 -11.99 8.04 -8.52
CA GLY A 31 -11.13 8.75 -9.46
C GLY A 31 -9.96 7.88 -9.90
N ASN A 32 -8.78 8.49 -10.05
CA ASN A 32 -7.54 7.79 -10.33
C ASN A 32 -6.82 7.40 -9.04
N ALA A 33 -6.43 6.15 -8.94
CA ALA A 33 -5.67 5.61 -7.82
C ALA A 33 -4.35 5.00 -8.28
N VAL A 34 -3.33 5.11 -7.42
CA VAL A 34 -2.08 4.36 -7.54
C VAL A 34 -1.98 3.41 -6.36
N GLU A 35 -1.68 2.14 -6.60
CA GLU A 35 -1.34 1.19 -5.56
C GLU A 35 0.13 0.80 -5.65
N LEU A 36 0.88 1.10 -4.60
CA LEU A 36 2.31 0.81 -4.47
C LEU A 36 2.52 -0.54 -3.78
N GLY A 37 3.18 -1.48 -4.46
CA GLY A 37 3.38 -2.84 -3.98
C GLY A 37 2.10 -3.65 -3.97
N CYS A 38 1.41 -3.71 -5.12
CA CYS A 38 0.07 -4.31 -5.23
C CYS A 38 0.04 -5.83 -4.97
N GLY A 39 1.17 -6.53 -5.02
CA GLY A 39 1.24 -7.96 -4.80
C GLY A 39 0.28 -8.74 -5.72
N ALA A 40 -0.51 -9.65 -5.16
CA ALA A 40 -1.50 -10.41 -5.93
C ALA A 40 -2.75 -9.60 -6.35
N GLY A 41 -2.79 -8.29 -6.08
CA GLY A 41 -3.83 -7.38 -6.57
C GLY A 41 -5.14 -7.38 -5.80
N ARG A 42 -5.17 -7.88 -4.57
CA ARG A 42 -6.42 -7.93 -3.77
C ARG A 42 -7.05 -6.55 -3.56
N ASP A 43 -6.22 -5.55 -3.24
CA ASP A 43 -6.68 -4.17 -3.00
C ASP A 43 -6.95 -3.48 -4.34
N THR A 44 -6.12 -3.69 -5.37
CA THR A 44 -6.35 -3.27 -6.78
C THR A 44 -7.74 -3.70 -7.27
N ILE A 45 -8.05 -5.00 -7.18
CA ILE A 45 -9.32 -5.57 -7.66
C ILE A 45 -10.49 -4.96 -6.90
N TYR A 46 -10.36 -4.80 -5.58
CA TYR A 46 -11.40 -4.22 -4.76
C TYR A 46 -11.66 -2.74 -5.13
N LEU A 47 -10.62 -1.95 -5.35
CA LEU A 47 -10.73 -0.56 -5.81
C LEU A 47 -11.43 -0.47 -7.17
N ILE A 48 -11.03 -1.29 -8.15
CA ILE A 48 -11.65 -1.33 -9.48
C ILE A 48 -13.14 -1.64 -9.39
N ARG A 49 -13.54 -2.63 -8.58
CA ARG A 49 -14.94 -2.99 -8.34
C ARG A 49 -15.75 -1.91 -7.64
N ASN A 50 -15.09 -0.96 -7.02
CA ASN A 50 -15.70 0.24 -6.44
C ASN A 50 -15.51 1.49 -7.33
N GLY A 51 -15.23 1.30 -8.64
CA GLY A 51 -15.25 2.35 -9.65
C GLY A 51 -13.93 3.09 -9.88
N TRP A 52 -12.84 2.76 -9.15
CA TRP A 52 -11.56 3.44 -9.28
C TRP A 52 -10.80 3.01 -10.54
N ASN A 53 -10.12 3.95 -11.21
CA ASN A 53 -9.10 3.64 -12.21
C ASN A 53 -7.77 3.41 -11.49
N VAL A 54 -7.20 2.21 -11.56
CA VAL A 54 -6.04 1.84 -10.76
C VAL A 54 -4.79 1.61 -11.60
N LEU A 55 -3.72 2.36 -11.30
CA LEU A 55 -2.36 2.02 -11.68
C LEU A 55 -1.75 1.19 -10.55
N ALA A 56 -1.65 -0.12 -10.76
CA ALA A 56 -1.01 -1.04 -9.83
C ALA A 56 0.48 -1.14 -10.14
N ILE A 57 1.33 -0.99 -9.12
CA ILE A 57 2.78 -0.99 -9.26
C ILE A 57 3.36 -2.07 -8.36
N ASP A 58 4.25 -2.90 -8.91
CA ASP A 58 5.00 -3.89 -8.14
C ASP A 58 6.37 -4.15 -8.81
N ARG A 59 7.36 -4.52 -8.04
CA ARG A 59 8.67 -4.91 -8.55
C ARG A 59 8.64 -6.23 -9.33
N GLU A 60 7.67 -7.09 -9.03
CA GLU A 60 7.45 -8.36 -9.73
C GLU A 60 6.36 -8.21 -10.81
N ASN A 61 6.44 -8.99 -11.87
CA ASN A 61 5.41 -8.96 -12.91
C ASN A 61 4.18 -9.77 -12.49
N VAL A 62 3.33 -9.16 -11.70
CA VAL A 62 2.08 -9.76 -11.19
C VAL A 62 0.86 -9.47 -12.08
N LYS A 63 1.03 -8.72 -13.17
CA LYS A 63 -0.06 -8.38 -14.11
C LYS A 63 -0.88 -9.58 -14.56
N PRO A 64 -0.26 -10.71 -15.00
CA PRO A 64 -1.03 -11.88 -15.44
C PRO A 64 -1.94 -12.43 -14.32
N ILE A 65 -1.44 -12.43 -13.08
CA ILE A 65 -2.19 -12.93 -11.92
C ILE A 65 -3.43 -12.06 -11.67
N ILE A 66 -3.27 -10.74 -11.66
CA ILE A 66 -4.38 -9.80 -11.43
C ILE A 66 -5.42 -9.91 -12.54
N MET A 67 -4.98 -9.97 -13.81
CA MET A 67 -5.87 -10.07 -14.96
C MET A 67 -6.77 -11.31 -14.93
N THR A 68 -6.34 -12.43 -14.33
CA THR A 68 -7.20 -13.64 -14.19
C THR A 68 -8.42 -13.42 -13.29
N LYS A 69 -8.44 -12.36 -12.50
CA LYS A 69 -9.50 -12.03 -11.54
C LYS A 69 -10.38 -10.87 -11.97
N LEU A 70 -10.00 -10.16 -13.03
CA LEU A 70 -10.75 -9.04 -13.57
C LEU A 70 -11.67 -9.50 -14.71
N GLU A 71 -12.89 -8.98 -14.73
CA GLU A 71 -13.80 -9.11 -15.86
C GLU A 71 -13.36 -8.19 -17.02
N GLU A 72 -13.80 -8.48 -18.24
CA GLU A 72 -13.44 -7.69 -19.44
C GLU A 72 -13.74 -6.19 -19.27
N LYS A 73 -14.89 -5.86 -18.66
CA LYS A 73 -15.27 -4.47 -18.38
C LYS A 73 -14.35 -3.77 -17.37
N GLU A 74 -13.77 -4.54 -16.41
CA GLU A 74 -12.89 -4.06 -15.35
C GLU A 74 -11.48 -3.79 -15.89
N LEU A 75 -11.05 -4.47 -16.96
CA LEU A 75 -9.72 -4.29 -17.57
C LEU A 75 -9.47 -2.86 -18.06
N LYS A 76 -10.52 -2.12 -18.40
CA LYS A 76 -10.40 -0.71 -18.83
C LYS A 76 -9.93 0.22 -17.69
N GLN A 77 -10.19 -0.16 -16.45
CA GLN A 77 -9.81 0.58 -15.26
C GLN A 77 -8.47 0.12 -14.67
N PHE A 78 -7.83 -0.90 -15.28
CA PHE A 78 -6.60 -1.50 -14.79
C PHE A 78 -5.40 -1.14 -15.65
N LYS A 79 -4.39 -0.55 -15.01
CA LYS A 79 -3.04 -0.41 -15.56
C LYS A 79 -2.04 -1.06 -14.62
N PHE A 80 -0.95 -1.57 -15.16
CA PHE A 80 0.12 -2.17 -14.37
C PHE A 80 1.48 -1.66 -14.83
N LEU A 81 2.32 -1.32 -13.86
CA LEU A 81 3.72 -0.95 -14.07
C LEU A 81 4.61 -1.85 -13.22
N LYS A 82 5.55 -2.56 -13.86
CA LYS A 82 6.61 -3.27 -13.15
C LYS A 82 7.72 -2.30 -12.84
N GLN A 83 7.85 -1.89 -11.56
CA GLN A 83 8.86 -0.93 -11.13
C GLN A 83 9.21 -1.07 -9.65
N ILE A 84 10.45 -0.75 -9.29
CA ILE A 84 10.92 -0.60 -7.90
C ILE A 84 10.63 0.81 -7.40
N PHE A 85 10.67 1.01 -6.08
CA PHE A 85 10.32 2.31 -5.48
C PHE A 85 11.37 3.39 -5.70
N GLU A 86 12.62 3.00 -5.87
CA GLU A 86 13.76 3.91 -5.97
C GLU A 86 13.71 4.82 -7.21
N ASP A 87 13.08 4.36 -8.28
CA ASP A 87 13.03 5.08 -9.57
C ASP A 87 11.60 5.47 -9.95
N ILE A 88 10.70 5.59 -8.96
CA ILE A 88 9.29 5.78 -9.25
C ILE A 88 8.97 7.25 -9.52
N GLU A 89 8.30 7.48 -10.65
CA GLU A 89 7.63 8.74 -10.95
C GLU A 89 6.12 8.53 -10.94
N LEU A 90 5.39 9.43 -10.28
CA LEU A 90 3.94 9.33 -10.13
C LEU A 90 3.26 10.57 -10.71
N GLU A 91 2.29 10.36 -11.58
CA GLU A 91 1.35 11.42 -11.98
C GLU A 91 0.45 11.82 -10.82
N LYS A 92 -0.33 12.90 -11.01
CA LYS A 92 -1.31 13.34 -10.01
C LYS A 92 -2.47 12.36 -9.90
N ASN A 93 -2.83 12.02 -8.67
CA ASN A 93 -3.83 11.02 -8.33
C ASN A 93 -4.79 11.49 -7.24
N ASN A 94 -6.01 10.95 -7.24
CA ASN A 94 -6.98 11.18 -6.18
C ASN A 94 -6.71 10.30 -4.95
N LEU A 95 -6.04 9.15 -5.15
CA LEU A 95 -5.77 8.18 -4.11
C LEU A 95 -4.41 7.53 -4.32
N VAL A 96 -3.60 7.46 -3.27
CA VAL A 96 -2.43 6.57 -3.21
C VAL A 96 -2.67 5.52 -2.12
N VAL A 97 -2.56 4.24 -2.50
CA VAL A 97 -2.65 3.10 -1.59
C VAL A 97 -1.27 2.46 -1.45
N ALA A 98 -0.85 2.19 -0.21
CA ALA A 98 0.43 1.56 0.09
C ALA A 98 0.33 0.67 1.34
N ASN A 99 -0.29 -0.51 1.20
CA ASN A 99 -0.46 -1.47 2.29
C ASN A 99 0.62 -2.52 2.29
N PHE A 100 1.34 -2.67 3.40
CA PHE A 100 2.43 -3.63 3.57
C PHE A 100 3.50 -3.57 2.47
N SER A 101 3.79 -2.37 1.98
CA SER A 101 4.70 -2.12 0.86
C SER A 101 5.80 -1.11 1.21
N LEU A 102 5.46 0.07 1.72
CA LEU A 102 6.43 1.12 2.06
C LEU A 102 7.56 0.68 3.00
N PRO A 103 7.32 -0.18 4.01
CA PRO A 103 8.40 -0.66 4.86
C PRO A 103 9.52 -1.40 4.11
N PHE A 104 9.25 -1.94 2.92
CA PHE A 104 10.26 -2.62 2.08
C PHE A 104 11.12 -1.66 1.27
N CYS A 105 10.81 -0.36 1.23
CA CYS A 105 11.71 0.66 0.71
C CYS A 105 12.97 0.74 1.58
N ASN A 106 14.12 0.94 0.94
CA ASN A 106 15.35 1.19 1.66
C ASN A 106 15.20 2.46 2.51
N LYS A 107 15.54 2.38 3.80
CA LYS A 107 15.44 3.51 4.73
C LYS A 107 16.15 4.79 4.25
N ASN A 108 17.20 4.65 3.45
CA ASN A 108 17.96 5.79 2.90
C ASN A 108 17.19 6.52 1.78
N ASN A 109 16.30 5.80 1.08
CA ASN A 109 15.52 6.32 -0.05
C ASN A 109 14.06 6.66 0.36
N PHE A 110 13.66 6.28 1.58
CA PHE A 110 12.28 6.42 2.04
C PHE A 110 11.78 7.88 2.01
N LYS A 111 12.64 8.83 2.38
CA LYS A 111 12.27 10.26 2.38
C LYS A 111 11.95 10.75 0.96
N GLU A 112 12.74 10.34 -0.02
CA GLU A 112 12.53 10.70 -1.43
C GLU A 112 11.24 10.06 -1.97
N LEU A 113 11.05 8.76 -1.72
CA LEU A 113 9.81 8.07 -2.05
C LEU A 113 8.59 8.76 -1.42
N TRP A 114 8.67 9.13 -0.13
CA TRP A 114 7.57 9.82 0.52
C TRP A 114 7.24 11.18 -0.11
N ASN A 115 8.26 11.95 -0.50
CA ASN A 115 8.06 13.21 -1.20
C ASN A 115 7.33 12.96 -2.54
N THR A 116 7.78 11.97 -3.33
CA THR A 116 7.12 11.58 -4.59
C THR A 116 5.65 11.21 -4.38
N ILE A 117 5.36 10.40 -3.35
CA ILE A 117 3.99 10.04 -2.96
C ILE A 117 3.19 11.29 -2.60
N ASN A 118 3.71 12.10 -1.68
CA ASN A 118 3.04 13.31 -1.21
C ASN A 118 2.74 14.25 -2.37
N ASP A 119 3.70 14.48 -3.26
CA ASP A 119 3.54 15.37 -4.40
C ASP A 119 2.54 14.81 -5.43
N SER A 120 2.43 13.49 -5.56
CA SER A 120 1.48 12.87 -6.49
C SER A 120 0.01 12.99 -6.06
N ILE A 121 -0.26 13.17 -4.77
CA ILE A 121 -1.63 13.28 -4.28
C ILE A 121 -2.17 14.69 -4.55
N LEU A 122 -3.31 14.77 -5.24
CA LEU A 122 -4.02 16.01 -5.49
C LEU A 122 -4.50 16.65 -4.18
N LYS A 123 -4.74 17.95 -4.20
CA LYS A 123 -5.50 18.60 -3.14
C LYS A 123 -6.85 17.88 -2.99
N ASP A 124 -7.31 17.68 -1.74
CA ASP A 124 -8.47 16.87 -1.39
C ASP A 124 -8.37 15.37 -1.73
N GLY A 125 -7.23 14.91 -2.27
CA GLY A 125 -6.94 13.51 -2.49
C GLY A 125 -6.53 12.78 -1.19
N TYR A 126 -6.31 11.47 -1.28
CA TYR A 126 -6.15 10.62 -0.11
C TYR A 126 -4.89 9.77 -0.16
N PHE A 127 -4.36 9.49 1.02
CA PHE A 127 -3.41 8.41 1.26
C PHE A 127 -4.08 7.34 2.12
N VAL A 128 -3.88 6.07 1.75
CA VAL A 128 -4.34 4.90 2.52
C VAL A 128 -3.22 3.89 2.59
N GLY A 129 -2.71 3.61 3.78
CA GLY A 129 -1.60 2.67 3.88
C GLY A 129 -1.14 2.40 5.29
N ASN A 130 0.01 1.73 5.38
CA ASN A 130 0.61 1.46 6.69
C ASN A 130 2.14 1.56 6.68
N PHE A 131 2.66 1.75 7.88
CA PHE A 131 4.07 1.80 8.19
C PHE A 131 4.40 0.78 9.27
N PHE A 132 5.63 0.28 9.29
CA PHE A 132 6.08 -0.56 10.41
C PHE A 132 6.71 0.31 11.49
N GLY A 133 6.36 -0.01 12.72
CA GLY A 133 6.82 0.68 13.92
C GLY A 133 8.18 0.18 14.39
N GLU A 134 8.76 0.90 15.33
CA GLU A 134 10.09 0.62 15.85
C GLU A 134 10.20 -0.66 16.68
N ASN A 135 9.08 -1.21 17.18
CA ASN A 135 9.02 -2.46 17.92
C ASN A 135 8.79 -3.69 17.02
N ASP A 136 8.64 -3.50 15.70
CA ASP A 136 8.44 -4.60 14.76
C ASP A 136 9.64 -5.56 14.76
N GLU A 137 9.39 -6.88 14.87
CA GLU A 137 10.43 -7.91 14.96
C GLU A 137 11.45 -7.84 13.81
N TRP A 138 11.00 -7.47 12.61
CA TRP A 138 11.88 -7.39 11.46
C TRP A 138 12.93 -6.28 11.54
N LYS A 139 12.73 -5.28 12.38
CA LYS A 139 13.75 -4.24 12.64
C LYS A 139 15.08 -4.83 13.10
N LYS A 140 15.05 -5.96 13.82
CA LYS A 140 16.26 -6.66 14.31
C LYS A 140 17.02 -7.41 13.21
N THR A 141 16.35 -7.79 12.11
CA THR A 141 16.90 -8.71 11.10
C THR A 141 16.88 -8.14 9.67
N LYS A 142 16.21 -7.01 9.43
CA LYS A 142 16.00 -6.40 8.12
C LYS A 142 16.49 -4.95 8.12
N GLU A 143 17.77 -4.75 8.30
CA GLU A 143 18.41 -3.43 8.48
C GLU A 143 18.14 -2.41 7.38
N LYS A 144 17.86 -2.88 6.16
CA LYS A 144 17.58 -2.01 5.00
C LYS A 144 16.14 -1.52 4.96
N MET A 145 15.22 -2.19 5.64
CA MET A 145 13.82 -1.80 5.66
C MET A 145 13.60 -0.52 6.47
N THR A 146 12.47 0.13 6.22
CA THR A 146 12.08 1.36 6.92
C THR A 146 11.15 1.04 8.10
N PHE A 147 11.55 1.48 9.28
CA PHE A 147 10.76 1.42 10.51
C PHE A 147 10.71 2.83 11.11
N LEU A 148 9.53 3.26 11.51
CA LEU A 148 9.29 4.62 11.97
C LEU A 148 8.76 4.63 13.41
N THR A 149 9.07 5.70 14.15
CA THR A 149 8.36 6.01 15.39
C THR A 149 6.99 6.61 15.07
N LYS A 150 6.06 6.55 16.01
CA LYS A 150 4.75 7.22 15.90
C LYS A 150 4.89 8.70 15.54
N LYS A 151 5.82 9.40 16.17
CA LYS A 151 6.09 10.82 15.90
C LYS A 151 6.52 11.04 14.45
N GLN A 152 7.40 10.19 13.92
CA GLN A 152 7.84 10.28 12.53
C GLN A 152 6.68 10.02 11.55
N VAL A 153 5.81 9.04 11.82
CA VAL A 153 4.63 8.80 10.98
C VAL A 153 3.72 10.02 10.98
N ILE A 154 3.40 10.59 12.14
CA ILE A 154 2.54 11.79 12.23
C ILE A 154 3.15 12.96 11.45
N GLU A 155 4.47 13.16 11.53
CA GLU A 155 5.17 14.23 10.81
C GLU A 155 5.09 14.09 9.27
N LEU A 156 5.00 12.87 8.74
CA LEU A 156 4.78 12.64 7.31
C LEU A 156 3.47 13.28 6.82
N PHE A 157 2.48 13.37 7.69
CA PHE A 157 1.12 13.85 7.37
C PHE A 157 0.86 15.29 7.80
N LYS A 158 1.90 16.13 7.98
CA LYS A 158 1.76 17.54 8.39
C LYS A 158 0.87 18.37 7.43
N ASP A 159 0.85 18.01 6.14
CA ASP A 159 0.06 18.67 5.09
C ASP A 159 -1.27 17.93 4.81
N PHE A 160 -1.70 17.07 5.74
CA PHE A 160 -2.91 16.25 5.62
C PHE A 160 -3.80 16.40 6.85
N GLN A 161 -5.07 16.20 6.66
CA GLN A 161 -6.01 15.85 7.71
C GLN A 161 -5.98 14.34 7.92
N ILE A 162 -5.49 13.88 9.06
CA ILE A 162 -5.57 12.46 9.42
C ILE A 162 -7.04 12.13 9.77
N ILE A 163 -7.63 11.21 9.00
CA ILE A 163 -9.01 10.74 9.19
C ILE A 163 -9.01 9.54 10.13
N GLU A 164 -8.05 8.63 9.94
CA GLU A 164 -7.86 7.47 10.79
C GLU A 164 -6.38 7.21 11.05
N PHE A 165 -6.07 6.87 12.30
CA PHE A 165 -4.74 6.49 12.74
C PHE A 165 -4.87 5.39 13.79
N ASP A 166 -4.54 4.15 13.41
CA ASP A 166 -4.54 3.00 14.31
C ASP A 166 -3.12 2.50 14.53
N GLU A 167 -2.73 2.35 15.77
CA GLU A 167 -1.49 1.69 16.17
C GLU A 167 -1.77 0.27 16.65
N ILE A 168 -1.18 -0.71 15.98
CA ILE A 168 -1.37 -2.13 16.29
C ILE A 168 -0.03 -2.72 16.66
N GLU A 169 0.05 -3.29 17.87
CA GLU A 169 1.22 -4.04 18.35
C GLU A 169 0.76 -5.39 18.88
N LYS A 170 1.12 -6.48 18.17
CA LYS A 170 0.69 -7.85 18.53
C LYS A 170 1.46 -8.94 17.79
N ASP A 171 1.46 -10.13 18.36
CA ASP A 171 1.92 -11.33 17.69
C ASP A 171 0.86 -11.88 16.74
N ASN A 172 1.23 -12.10 15.48
CA ASN A 172 0.32 -12.64 14.48
C ASN A 172 1.12 -13.33 13.35
N PRO A 173 0.57 -14.31 12.64
CA PRO A 173 1.27 -14.94 11.54
C PRO A 173 1.47 -13.96 10.36
N THR A 174 2.58 -14.11 9.67
CA THR A 174 2.80 -13.53 8.34
C THR A 174 1.92 -14.24 7.31
N ALA A 175 1.84 -13.70 6.09
CA ALA A 175 1.13 -14.36 4.99
C ALA A 175 1.65 -15.78 4.69
N LEU A 176 2.91 -16.08 5.02
CA LEU A 176 3.51 -17.41 4.89
C LEU A 176 3.33 -18.30 6.14
N GLY A 177 2.60 -17.81 7.14
CA GLY A 177 2.24 -18.58 8.35
C GLY A 177 3.27 -18.54 9.48
N LYS A 178 4.43 -17.86 9.32
CA LYS A 178 5.41 -17.69 10.40
C LYS A 178 4.89 -16.66 11.40
N MET A 179 4.85 -17.02 12.68
CA MET A 179 4.54 -16.07 13.76
C MET A 179 5.58 -14.95 13.80
N LYS A 180 5.11 -13.72 14.05
CA LYS A 180 5.92 -12.52 14.09
C LYS A 180 5.29 -11.50 15.04
N HIS A 181 6.11 -10.76 15.75
CA HIS A 181 5.68 -9.56 16.46
C HIS A 181 5.56 -8.40 15.46
N TRP A 182 4.33 -7.90 15.31
CA TRP A 182 4.00 -6.79 14.44
C TRP A 182 3.85 -5.51 15.23
N HIS A 183 4.44 -4.44 14.74
CA HIS A 183 4.14 -3.08 15.14
C HIS A 183 3.80 -2.27 13.89
N ILE A 184 2.55 -1.86 13.75
CA ILE A 184 2.00 -1.29 12.52
C ILE A 184 1.24 0.00 12.85
N PHE A 185 1.46 1.04 12.07
CA PHE A 185 0.64 2.24 12.03
C PHE A 185 -0.20 2.22 10.75
N ASN A 186 -1.52 2.13 10.89
CA ASN A 186 -2.46 2.26 9.79
C ASN A 186 -2.92 3.70 9.68
N VAL A 187 -2.94 4.24 8.47
CA VAL A 187 -3.28 5.65 8.23
C VAL A 187 -4.24 5.77 7.06
N ILE A 188 -5.30 6.56 7.26
CA ILE A 188 -6.13 7.15 6.21
C ILE A 188 -6.04 8.66 6.41
N ALA A 189 -5.58 9.38 5.39
CA ALA A 189 -5.39 10.81 5.48
C ALA A 189 -5.80 11.52 4.19
N LYS A 190 -6.41 12.71 4.33
CA LYS A 190 -6.84 13.59 3.25
C LYS A 190 -5.86 14.74 3.10
N LYS A 191 -5.37 15.01 1.90
CA LYS A 191 -4.49 16.15 1.62
C LYS A 191 -5.24 17.45 1.68
N LEU A 192 -4.63 18.47 2.36
CA LEU A 192 -5.21 19.82 2.56
C LEU A 192 -4.98 20.76 1.36
#